data_06d8ca2e86c46c2c3ceec6a1d9a89622
#
_entry.id   06d8ca2e86c46c2c3ceec6a1d9a89622
#
_cell.length_a   1.000
_cell.length_b   1.000
_cell.length_c   1.000
_cell.angle_alpha   90.00
_cell.angle_beta   90.00
_cell.angle_gamma   90.00
#
_symmetry.space_group_name_H-M   'P 1'
#
loop_
_entity.id
_entity.type
_entity.pdbx_description
1 polymer ?
#
loop_
_entity_poly.entity_id
_entity_poly.type
_entity_poly.pdbx_seq_one_letter_code
_entity_poly.pdbx_strand_id
1 'polypeptide(L)'
;MVANGLILVTGAAGQVGSVGRTLTGLLLDRGFPVRAMVRREDERAASLRAAGAQVVVGDLLEPGDVYRAVSGCSRVYFSMSVNAGYLEAALTMTAVAREAGVSALVNMSQMTVSEMSIQNTTPSHQQRQHWLSEQALAWSGLPVVTIRPTMFQESFFQLAAPSVRARDRIEVPFGRGKTSPVAATDVAEVVAAVLADPAPHLGRIYELTGPQSQDMDGVAREFSDALNREVTYSDVNPEEWEQKLKKVGMSEHLTGHLAAIGWLHRAGRYDRQTDGVQRMTGHPAMSVREFVSLHAEEFGGRRS
;
A
#
# COMPACT_ATOMS: atom_id res chain seq x y z
N MET A 1 -8.37 -22.20 22.76
CA MET A 1 -7.78 -21.98 21.43
C MET A 1 -8.86 -21.34 20.57
N VAL A 2 -8.71 -20.07 20.21
CA VAL A 2 -9.60 -19.43 19.23
C VAL A 2 -9.37 -20.18 17.93
N ALA A 3 -10.41 -20.79 17.37
CA ALA A 3 -10.29 -21.48 16.08
C ALA A 3 -9.74 -20.47 15.06
N ASN A 4 -8.64 -20.85 14.35
CA ASN A 4 -8.04 -20.03 13.29
C ASN A 4 -9.06 -19.92 12.15
N GLY A 5 -9.99 -18.96 12.25
CA GLY A 5 -11.00 -18.74 11.23
C GLY A 5 -10.36 -18.29 9.91
N LEU A 6 -11.00 -18.64 8.81
CA LEU A 6 -10.55 -18.28 7.44
C LEU A 6 -10.42 -16.76 7.30
N ILE A 7 -9.31 -16.30 6.72
CA ILE A 7 -9.00 -14.90 6.49
C ILE A 7 -9.08 -14.60 4.98
N LEU A 8 -9.91 -13.64 4.60
CA LEU A 8 -9.91 -13.13 3.23
C LEU A 8 -8.82 -12.07 3.05
N VAL A 9 -8.02 -12.22 2.01
CA VAL A 9 -7.04 -11.22 1.56
C VAL A 9 -7.42 -10.76 0.16
N THR A 10 -7.74 -9.48 -0.01
CA THR A 10 -7.90 -8.86 -1.33
C THR A 10 -6.58 -8.19 -1.76
N GLY A 11 -6.44 -7.88 -3.05
CA GLY A 11 -5.20 -7.30 -3.56
C GLY A 11 -3.98 -8.25 -3.55
N ALA A 12 -4.18 -9.55 -3.30
CA ALA A 12 -3.11 -10.55 -3.20
C ALA A 12 -2.31 -10.75 -4.50
N ALA A 13 -2.90 -10.45 -5.68
CA ALA A 13 -2.23 -10.50 -6.97
C ALA A 13 -1.73 -9.13 -7.46
N GLY A 14 -1.68 -8.11 -6.60
CA GLY A 14 -1.17 -6.78 -6.94
C GLY A 14 0.28 -6.80 -7.41
N GLN A 15 0.63 -5.94 -8.35
CA GLN A 15 2.00 -5.81 -8.87
C GLN A 15 2.81 -4.79 -8.06
N VAL A 16 2.17 -3.71 -7.64
CA VAL A 16 2.81 -2.61 -6.93
C VAL A 16 2.66 -2.82 -5.42
N GLY A 17 3.77 -2.73 -4.70
CA GLY A 17 3.82 -2.84 -3.24
C GLY A 17 3.54 -4.24 -2.68
N SER A 18 2.89 -5.11 -3.40
CA SER A 18 2.61 -6.53 -3.07
C SER A 18 2.18 -6.86 -1.62
N VAL A 19 1.69 -5.89 -0.83
CA VAL A 19 1.29 -6.12 0.57
C VAL A 19 0.40 -7.36 0.72
N GLY A 20 -0.62 -7.49 -0.12
CA GLY A 20 -1.54 -8.65 -0.06
C GLY A 20 -0.86 -9.99 -0.34
N ARG A 21 0.15 -10.04 -1.22
CA ARG A 21 0.91 -11.26 -1.50
C ARG A 21 1.78 -11.63 -0.30
N THR A 22 2.58 -10.70 0.20
CA THR A 22 3.43 -10.89 1.36
C THR A 22 2.60 -11.28 2.59
N LEU A 23 1.48 -10.57 2.82
CA LEU A 23 0.53 -10.89 3.87
C LEU A 23 -0.01 -12.33 3.77
N THR A 24 -0.37 -12.77 2.55
CA THR A 24 -0.85 -14.13 2.33
C THR A 24 0.20 -15.15 2.77
N GLY A 25 1.47 -14.98 2.39
CA GLY A 25 2.56 -15.86 2.84
C GLY A 25 2.73 -15.83 4.35
N LEU A 26 2.84 -14.66 4.97
CA LEU A 26 3.00 -14.50 6.41
C LEU A 26 1.88 -15.15 7.24
N LEU A 27 0.64 -15.07 6.76
CA LEU A 27 -0.50 -15.70 7.43
C LEU A 27 -0.48 -17.23 7.29
N LEU A 28 -0.16 -17.74 6.10
CA LEU A 28 -0.01 -19.18 5.86
C LEU A 28 1.12 -19.79 6.70
N ASP A 29 2.28 -19.13 6.76
CA ASP A 29 3.44 -19.54 7.58
C ASP A 29 3.11 -19.58 9.08
N ARG A 30 2.18 -18.70 9.54
CA ARG A 30 1.64 -18.71 10.90
C ARG A 30 0.50 -19.71 11.12
N GLY A 31 0.18 -20.52 10.12
CA GLY A 31 -0.86 -21.57 10.19
C GLY A 31 -2.30 -21.06 10.11
N PHE A 32 -2.53 -19.85 9.61
CA PHE A 32 -3.89 -19.36 9.35
C PHE A 32 -4.39 -19.84 7.99
N PRO A 33 -5.63 -20.29 7.87
CA PRO A 33 -6.22 -20.55 6.56
C PRO A 33 -6.51 -19.20 5.86
N VAL A 34 -6.03 -19.08 4.62
CA VAL A 34 -6.16 -17.84 3.83
C VAL A 34 -6.94 -18.11 2.55
N ARG A 35 -7.89 -17.22 2.27
CA ARG A 35 -8.53 -17.10 0.96
C ARG A 35 -8.03 -15.82 0.29
N ALA A 36 -7.45 -15.94 -0.90
CA ALA A 36 -6.97 -14.84 -1.72
C ALA A 36 -7.99 -14.54 -2.83
N MET A 37 -8.55 -13.33 -2.84
CA MET A 37 -9.39 -12.88 -3.95
C MET A 37 -8.53 -12.22 -5.01
N VAL A 38 -8.62 -12.72 -6.24
CA VAL A 38 -7.87 -12.23 -7.39
C VAL A 38 -8.83 -11.88 -8.54
N ARG A 39 -8.44 -10.91 -9.38
CA ARG A 39 -9.29 -10.48 -10.49
C ARG A 39 -9.25 -11.43 -11.69
N ARG A 40 -8.16 -12.18 -11.84
CA ARG A 40 -7.95 -13.07 -13.00
C ARG A 40 -7.25 -14.35 -12.57
N GLU A 41 -7.56 -15.41 -13.30
CA GLU A 41 -6.83 -16.67 -13.21
C GLU A 41 -5.55 -16.55 -14.06
N ASP A 42 -4.42 -16.30 -13.42
CA ASP A 42 -3.10 -16.17 -14.06
C ASP A 42 -2.01 -16.81 -13.20
N GLU A 43 -0.74 -16.69 -13.62
CA GLU A 43 0.41 -17.24 -12.90
C GLU A 43 0.50 -16.78 -11.43
N ARG A 44 0.02 -15.57 -11.12
CA ARG A 44 0.00 -15.04 -9.74
C ARG A 44 -1.04 -15.80 -8.90
N ALA A 45 -2.19 -16.10 -9.48
CA ALA A 45 -3.21 -16.94 -8.85
C ALA A 45 -2.68 -18.37 -8.61
N ALA A 46 -1.98 -18.93 -9.60
CA ALA A 46 -1.34 -20.24 -9.47
C ALA A 46 -0.28 -20.27 -8.36
N SER A 47 0.55 -19.21 -8.26
CA SER A 47 1.55 -19.07 -7.19
C SER A 47 0.91 -19.00 -5.80
N LEU A 48 -0.21 -18.29 -5.64
CA LEU A 48 -0.94 -18.22 -4.37
C LEU A 48 -1.51 -19.60 -3.97
N ARG A 49 -2.03 -20.39 -4.93
CA ARG A 49 -2.46 -21.76 -4.65
C ARG A 49 -1.31 -22.66 -4.26
N ALA A 50 -0.19 -22.57 -4.98
CA ALA A 50 1.00 -23.34 -4.65
C ALA A 50 1.53 -23.04 -3.25
N ALA A 51 1.35 -21.80 -2.77
CA ALA A 51 1.66 -21.40 -1.40
C ALA A 51 0.62 -21.90 -0.36
N GLY A 52 -0.50 -22.50 -0.77
CA GLY A 52 -1.52 -23.05 0.13
C GLY A 52 -2.77 -22.20 0.32
N ALA A 53 -2.90 -21.05 -0.37
CA ALA A 53 -4.10 -20.22 -0.27
C ALA A 53 -5.27 -20.80 -1.09
N GLN A 54 -6.50 -20.63 -0.56
CA GLN A 54 -7.72 -20.81 -1.35
C GLN A 54 -7.85 -19.59 -2.29
N VAL A 55 -7.80 -19.79 -3.61
CA VAL A 55 -7.94 -18.69 -4.57
C VAL A 55 -9.38 -18.62 -5.09
N VAL A 56 -9.97 -17.42 -5.01
CA VAL A 56 -11.27 -17.08 -5.57
C VAL A 56 -11.09 -15.98 -6.61
N VAL A 57 -11.59 -16.22 -7.82
CA VAL A 57 -11.62 -15.20 -8.89
C VAL A 57 -12.89 -14.38 -8.77
N GLY A 58 -12.77 -13.04 -8.82
CA GLY A 58 -13.90 -12.14 -8.79
C GLY A 58 -13.49 -10.66 -8.89
N ASP A 59 -14.47 -9.81 -9.12
CA ASP A 59 -14.30 -8.36 -9.16
C ASP A 59 -14.83 -7.74 -7.85
N LEU A 60 -14.06 -6.83 -7.26
CA LEU A 60 -14.46 -6.10 -6.05
C LEU A 60 -15.63 -5.14 -6.29
N LEU A 61 -15.96 -4.84 -7.53
CA LEU A 61 -17.11 -4.03 -7.93
C LEU A 61 -18.40 -4.86 -8.04
N GLU A 62 -18.30 -6.21 -8.08
CA GLU A 62 -19.43 -7.10 -8.21
C GLU A 62 -19.85 -7.68 -6.83
N PRO A 63 -20.99 -7.25 -6.25
CA PRO A 63 -21.41 -7.69 -4.92
C PRO A 63 -21.49 -9.20 -4.75
N GLY A 64 -21.94 -9.93 -5.79
CA GLY A 64 -22.01 -11.39 -5.77
C GLY A 64 -20.63 -12.06 -5.67
N ASP A 65 -19.61 -11.48 -6.30
CA ASP A 65 -18.23 -11.97 -6.23
C ASP A 65 -17.64 -11.72 -4.84
N VAL A 66 -17.87 -10.53 -4.30
CA VAL A 66 -17.42 -10.17 -2.94
C VAL A 66 -18.11 -11.04 -1.90
N TYR A 67 -19.41 -11.31 -2.06
CA TYR A 67 -20.15 -12.20 -1.17
C TYR A 67 -19.58 -13.62 -1.19
N ARG A 68 -19.33 -14.19 -2.35
CA ARG A 68 -18.69 -15.52 -2.48
C ARG A 68 -17.28 -15.54 -1.82
N ALA A 69 -16.52 -14.46 -1.98
CA ALA A 69 -15.19 -14.38 -1.40
C ALA A 69 -15.22 -14.27 0.13
N VAL A 70 -16.14 -13.49 0.69
CA VAL A 70 -16.26 -13.26 2.15
C VAL A 70 -16.94 -14.43 2.87
N SER A 71 -17.83 -15.17 2.20
CA SER A 71 -18.60 -16.27 2.81
C SER A 71 -17.72 -17.28 3.55
N GLY A 72 -17.98 -17.47 4.84
CA GLY A 72 -17.22 -18.36 5.72
C GLY A 72 -15.90 -17.77 6.24
N CYS A 73 -15.54 -16.53 5.88
CA CYS A 73 -14.39 -15.85 6.43
C CYS A 73 -14.76 -15.16 7.75
N SER A 74 -13.88 -15.25 8.74
CA SER A 74 -14.04 -14.56 10.01
C SER A 74 -13.38 -13.18 10.01
N ARG A 75 -12.36 -12.97 9.18
CA ARG A 75 -11.57 -11.73 9.11
C ARG A 75 -11.32 -11.37 7.65
N VAL A 76 -11.20 -10.08 7.39
CA VAL A 76 -10.98 -9.55 6.03
C VAL A 76 -9.84 -8.54 6.04
N TYR A 77 -8.92 -8.66 5.12
CA TYR A 77 -8.02 -7.58 4.70
C TYR A 77 -8.54 -7.02 3.37
N PHE A 78 -8.92 -5.74 3.39
CA PHE A 78 -9.37 -5.02 2.21
C PHE A 78 -8.29 -4.08 1.68
N SER A 79 -7.88 -4.31 0.46
CA SER A 79 -6.97 -3.47 -0.31
C SER A 79 -7.31 -3.58 -1.79
N MET A 80 -7.22 -2.47 -2.50
CA MET A 80 -7.40 -2.38 -3.95
C MET A 80 -6.37 -1.42 -4.54
N SER A 81 -5.84 -1.73 -5.71
CA SER A 81 -4.98 -0.82 -6.47
C SER A 81 -5.70 0.49 -6.79
N VAL A 82 -4.94 1.55 -7.12
CA VAL A 82 -5.49 2.83 -7.59
C VAL A 82 -6.50 2.59 -8.72
N ASN A 83 -7.75 2.96 -8.46
CA ASN A 83 -8.87 2.67 -9.36
C ASN A 83 -10.02 3.68 -9.18
N ALA A 84 -10.66 4.07 -10.27
CA ALA A 84 -11.79 4.98 -10.22
C ALA A 84 -12.99 4.44 -9.43
N GLY A 85 -13.18 3.12 -9.39
CA GLY A 85 -14.23 2.44 -8.61
C GLY A 85 -13.85 2.10 -7.16
N TYR A 86 -12.76 2.67 -6.61
CA TYR A 86 -12.30 2.32 -5.26
C TYR A 86 -13.38 2.50 -4.17
N LEU A 87 -14.11 3.62 -4.21
CA LEU A 87 -15.18 3.89 -3.22
C LEU A 87 -16.31 2.87 -3.33
N GLU A 88 -16.73 2.52 -4.53
CA GLU A 88 -17.74 1.50 -4.78
C GLU A 88 -17.31 0.13 -4.24
N ALA A 89 -16.08 -0.29 -4.54
CA ALA A 89 -15.51 -1.53 -4.01
C ALA A 89 -15.46 -1.54 -2.48
N ALA A 90 -15.07 -0.43 -1.87
CA ALA A 90 -15.01 -0.30 -0.40
C ALA A 90 -16.40 -0.38 0.23
N LEU A 91 -17.42 0.25 -0.36
CA LEU A 91 -18.80 0.19 0.11
C LEU A 91 -19.40 -1.22 -0.09
N THR A 92 -19.12 -1.86 -1.22
CA THR A 92 -19.52 -3.25 -1.50
C THR A 92 -18.92 -4.19 -0.45
N MET A 93 -17.60 -4.08 -0.19
CA MET A 93 -16.94 -4.87 0.85
C MET A 93 -17.55 -4.58 2.22
N THR A 94 -17.83 -3.33 2.55
CA THR A 94 -18.43 -2.93 3.83
C THR A 94 -19.81 -3.58 4.02
N ALA A 95 -20.68 -3.52 3.00
CA ALA A 95 -22.02 -4.09 3.05
C ALA A 95 -21.96 -5.61 3.25
N VAL A 96 -21.15 -6.30 2.43
CA VAL A 96 -21.02 -7.76 2.49
C VAL A 96 -20.36 -8.23 3.79
N ALA A 97 -19.29 -7.55 4.25
CA ALA A 97 -18.62 -7.90 5.50
C ALA A 97 -19.56 -7.76 6.72
N ARG A 98 -20.43 -6.74 6.70
CA ARG A 98 -21.44 -6.54 7.73
C ARG A 98 -22.50 -7.64 7.72
N GLU A 99 -23.01 -8.02 6.56
CA GLU A 99 -23.99 -9.09 6.42
C GLU A 99 -23.40 -10.45 6.83
N ALA A 100 -22.15 -10.70 6.46
CA ALA A 100 -21.42 -11.92 6.82
C ALA A 100 -20.99 -11.99 8.31
N GLY A 101 -21.10 -10.89 9.05
CA GLY A 101 -20.76 -10.83 10.48
C GLY A 101 -19.28 -11.05 10.75
N VAL A 102 -18.38 -10.52 9.91
CA VAL A 102 -16.93 -10.66 10.11
C VAL A 102 -16.49 -10.07 11.45
N SER A 103 -15.59 -10.73 12.14
CA SER A 103 -15.09 -10.30 13.46
C SER A 103 -13.99 -9.23 13.40
N ALA A 104 -13.40 -9.00 12.23
CA ALA A 104 -12.47 -7.89 11.97
C ALA A 104 -12.34 -7.59 10.47
N LEU A 105 -12.31 -6.30 10.14
CA LEU A 105 -11.96 -5.80 8.82
C LEU A 105 -10.75 -4.88 8.93
N VAL A 106 -9.63 -5.26 8.32
CA VAL A 106 -8.44 -4.41 8.20
C VAL A 106 -8.50 -3.69 6.88
N ASN A 107 -8.68 -2.37 6.93
CA ASN A 107 -8.76 -1.49 5.77
C ASN A 107 -7.42 -0.87 5.44
N MET A 108 -6.92 -1.07 4.21
CA MET A 108 -5.76 -0.37 3.70
C MET A 108 -6.17 1.00 3.17
N SER A 109 -5.73 2.04 3.86
CA SER A 109 -5.91 3.43 3.48
C SER A 109 -4.57 4.07 3.08
N GLN A 110 -4.41 5.37 3.31
CA GLN A 110 -3.15 6.08 3.09
C GLN A 110 -3.03 7.28 4.05
N MET A 111 -1.79 7.65 4.38
CA MET A 111 -1.53 8.63 5.44
C MET A 111 -2.05 10.04 5.14
N THR A 112 -2.07 10.45 3.87
CA THR A 112 -2.56 11.79 3.49
C THR A 112 -4.02 12.05 3.88
N VAL A 113 -4.79 11.00 4.13
CA VAL A 113 -6.19 11.07 4.61
C VAL A 113 -6.28 11.70 6.00
N SER A 114 -5.26 11.55 6.84
CA SER A 114 -5.28 12.05 8.24
C SER A 114 -5.47 13.56 8.37
N GLU A 115 -5.08 14.34 7.36
CA GLU A 115 -5.27 15.79 7.34
C GLU A 115 -6.46 16.24 6.48
N MET A 116 -7.25 15.29 5.98
CA MET A 116 -8.42 15.61 5.17
C MET A 116 -9.66 15.89 6.03
N SER A 117 -10.45 16.82 5.57
CA SER A 117 -11.76 17.16 6.11
C SER A 117 -12.68 17.62 4.97
N ILE A 118 -13.93 17.92 5.29
CA ILE A 118 -14.88 18.52 4.32
C ILE A 118 -14.31 19.82 3.72
N GLN A 119 -13.58 20.60 4.51
CA GLN A 119 -13.01 21.87 4.08
C GLN A 119 -11.57 21.77 3.56
N ASN A 120 -10.88 20.68 3.85
CA ASN A 120 -9.49 20.45 3.47
C ASN A 120 -9.34 19.12 2.74
N THR A 121 -9.48 19.13 1.43
CA THR A 121 -9.30 17.95 0.58
C THR A 121 -8.00 18.04 -0.22
N THR A 122 -7.70 16.97 -0.96
CA THR A 122 -6.56 16.94 -1.90
C THR A 122 -7.05 16.95 -3.34
N PRO A 123 -6.23 17.34 -4.31
CA PRO A 123 -6.61 17.26 -5.73
C PRO A 123 -6.78 15.82 -6.21
N SER A 124 -6.21 14.82 -5.54
CA SER A 124 -6.32 13.41 -5.91
C SER A 124 -7.73 12.87 -5.67
N HIS A 125 -8.40 12.45 -6.73
CA HIS A 125 -9.68 11.72 -6.62
C HIS A 125 -9.52 10.43 -5.82
N GLN A 126 -8.43 9.68 -6.03
CA GLN A 126 -8.13 8.46 -5.27
C GLN A 126 -8.06 8.71 -3.75
N GLN A 127 -7.40 9.78 -3.31
CA GLN A 127 -7.29 10.09 -1.90
C GLN A 127 -8.64 10.52 -1.29
N ARG A 128 -9.47 11.25 -2.04
CA ARG A 128 -10.83 11.56 -1.61
C ARG A 128 -11.68 10.30 -1.45
N GLN A 129 -11.54 9.33 -2.36
CA GLN A 129 -12.21 8.03 -2.22
C GLN A 129 -11.78 7.28 -0.96
N HIS A 130 -10.48 7.28 -0.62
CA HIS A 130 -10.00 6.69 0.64
C HIS A 130 -10.58 7.39 1.85
N TRP A 131 -10.61 8.73 1.86
CA TRP A 131 -11.18 9.48 2.94
C TRP A 131 -12.67 9.18 3.14
N LEU A 132 -13.46 9.18 2.06
CA LEU A 132 -14.89 8.84 2.09
C LEU A 132 -15.12 7.39 2.54
N SER A 133 -14.28 6.46 2.09
CA SER A 133 -14.36 5.06 2.51
C SER A 133 -14.11 4.89 4.01
N GLU A 134 -13.15 5.63 4.58
CA GLU A 134 -12.94 5.61 6.04
C GLU A 134 -14.14 6.16 6.81
N GLN A 135 -14.80 7.22 6.32
CA GLN A 135 -16.04 7.72 6.95
C GLN A 135 -17.14 6.66 6.93
N ALA A 136 -17.35 6.02 5.77
CA ALA A 136 -18.35 4.97 5.61
C ALA A 136 -18.07 3.76 6.52
N LEU A 137 -16.82 3.32 6.60
CA LEU A 137 -16.39 2.25 7.51
C LEU A 137 -16.62 2.62 8.97
N ALA A 138 -16.33 3.85 9.37
CA ALA A 138 -16.57 4.33 10.74
C ALA A 138 -18.08 4.33 11.10
N TRP A 139 -18.96 4.64 10.14
CA TRP A 139 -20.41 4.62 10.33
C TRP A 139 -21.05 3.22 10.21
N SER A 140 -20.32 2.25 9.66
CA SER A 140 -20.86 0.92 9.35
C SER A 140 -21.19 0.06 10.57
N GLY A 141 -20.59 0.36 11.73
CA GLY A 141 -20.63 -0.49 12.93
C GLY A 141 -19.77 -1.75 12.84
N LEU A 142 -19.00 -1.93 11.77
CA LEU A 142 -18.05 -3.03 11.65
C LEU A 142 -16.86 -2.88 12.62
N PRO A 143 -16.27 -3.99 13.07
CA PRO A 143 -15.03 -3.99 13.84
C PRO A 143 -13.83 -3.71 12.91
N VAL A 144 -13.54 -2.44 12.64
CA VAL A 144 -12.53 -2.00 11.65
C VAL A 144 -11.22 -1.65 12.33
N VAL A 145 -10.11 -1.99 11.65
CA VAL A 145 -8.77 -1.44 11.90
C VAL A 145 -8.31 -0.77 10.61
N THR A 146 -7.87 0.48 10.69
CA THR A 146 -7.39 1.21 9.51
C THR A 146 -5.87 1.34 9.53
N ILE A 147 -5.23 0.97 8.42
CA ILE A 147 -3.80 1.11 8.19
C ILE A 147 -3.58 2.25 7.20
N ARG A 148 -2.82 3.27 7.62
CA ARG A 148 -2.47 4.44 6.80
C ARG A 148 -0.96 4.49 6.56
N PRO A 149 -0.43 3.78 5.56
CA PRO A 149 0.98 3.90 5.20
C PRO A 149 1.26 5.24 4.50
N THR A 150 2.50 5.70 4.58
CA THR A 150 3.05 6.69 3.64
C THR A 150 3.21 6.06 2.26
N MET A 151 3.91 6.72 1.35
CA MET A 151 4.20 6.15 0.05
C MET A 151 5.04 4.88 0.18
N PHE A 152 4.68 3.83 -0.55
CA PHE A 152 5.45 2.59 -0.58
C PHE A 152 6.78 2.78 -1.31
N GLN A 153 7.85 2.23 -0.75
CA GLN A 153 9.19 2.22 -1.37
C GLN A 153 9.13 1.59 -2.77
N GLU A 154 8.41 0.50 -2.93
CA GLU A 154 8.23 -0.20 -4.19
C GLU A 154 7.63 0.70 -5.28
N SER A 155 6.58 1.45 -4.94
CA SER A 155 5.92 2.36 -5.89
C SER A 155 6.81 3.54 -6.27
N PHE A 156 7.45 4.14 -5.27
CA PHE A 156 8.32 5.29 -5.45
C PHE A 156 9.53 4.94 -6.30
N PHE A 157 10.16 3.84 -5.97
CA PHE A 157 11.41 3.46 -6.64
C PHE A 157 11.17 2.93 -8.05
N GLN A 158 10.02 2.34 -8.34
CA GLN A 158 9.64 2.03 -9.72
C GLN A 158 9.54 3.29 -10.60
N LEU A 159 9.06 4.40 -10.05
CA LEU A 159 9.03 5.69 -10.77
C LEU A 159 10.43 6.25 -10.99
N ALA A 160 11.36 6.06 -10.04
CA ALA A 160 12.73 6.54 -10.09
C ALA A 160 13.68 5.62 -10.88
N ALA A 161 13.43 4.31 -10.92
CA ALA A 161 14.35 3.31 -11.48
C ALA A 161 14.82 3.60 -12.91
N PRO A 162 13.98 4.04 -13.86
CA PRO A 162 14.43 4.33 -15.21
C PRO A 162 15.46 5.45 -15.27
N SER A 163 15.30 6.51 -14.49
CA SER A 163 16.24 7.64 -14.47
C SER A 163 17.51 7.33 -13.68
N VAL A 164 17.40 6.60 -12.57
CA VAL A 164 18.56 6.13 -11.81
C VAL A 164 19.43 5.20 -12.68
N ARG A 165 18.81 4.24 -13.37
CA ARG A 165 19.52 3.30 -14.24
C ARG A 165 20.22 3.95 -15.41
N ALA A 166 19.59 4.97 -16.00
CA ALA A 166 20.11 5.62 -17.22
C ALA A 166 21.08 6.78 -16.94
N ARG A 167 20.93 7.48 -15.83
CA ARG A 167 21.61 8.77 -15.60
C ARG A 167 22.07 9.00 -14.15
N ASP A 168 21.95 8.00 -13.28
CA ASP A 168 22.23 8.11 -11.84
C ASP A 168 21.47 9.27 -11.16
N ARG A 169 20.20 9.45 -11.55
CA ARG A 169 19.36 10.54 -11.06
C ARG A 169 17.97 10.07 -10.67
N ILE A 170 17.49 10.55 -9.53
CA ILE A 170 16.09 10.44 -9.13
C ILE A 170 15.35 11.64 -9.71
N GLU A 171 14.48 11.42 -10.69
CA GLU A 171 13.73 12.47 -11.38
C GLU A 171 12.25 12.38 -11.04
N VAL A 172 11.84 13.10 -9.99
CA VAL A 172 10.44 13.21 -9.54
C VAL A 172 10.12 14.66 -9.14
N PRO A 173 8.84 15.11 -9.23
CA PRO A 173 8.47 16.51 -9.00
C PRO A 173 8.19 16.83 -7.52
N PHE A 174 9.06 16.41 -6.60
CA PHE A 174 8.79 16.50 -5.15
C PHE A 174 9.34 17.78 -4.50
N GLY A 175 10.11 18.57 -5.25
CA GLY A 175 10.69 19.83 -4.75
C GLY A 175 11.59 19.57 -3.55
N ARG A 176 11.42 20.38 -2.51
CA ARG A 176 12.09 20.24 -1.21
C ARG A 176 11.25 19.50 -0.16
N GLY A 177 10.14 18.86 -0.59
CA GLY A 177 9.28 18.11 0.30
C GLY A 177 9.99 16.90 0.89
N LYS A 178 9.78 16.68 2.18
CA LYS A 178 10.27 15.49 2.87
C LYS A 178 9.31 14.35 2.71
N THR A 179 9.83 13.14 2.83
CA THR A 179 9.09 11.88 2.73
C THR A 179 9.72 10.81 3.61
N SER A 180 8.91 9.89 4.06
CA SER A 180 9.30 8.72 4.86
C SER A 180 8.75 7.44 4.24
N PRO A 181 9.20 7.04 3.03
CA PRO A 181 8.62 5.91 2.32
C PRO A 181 8.79 4.61 3.13
N VAL A 182 7.73 3.81 3.19
CA VAL A 182 7.67 2.57 3.95
C VAL A 182 7.70 1.35 3.04
N ALA A 183 8.36 0.27 3.43
CA ALA A 183 8.36 -0.97 2.67
C ALA A 183 6.99 -1.68 2.78
N ALA A 184 6.52 -2.27 1.70
CA ALA A 184 5.28 -3.05 1.70
C ALA A 184 5.38 -4.29 2.59
N THR A 185 6.58 -4.84 2.78
CA THR A 185 6.85 -5.94 3.71
C THR A 185 6.56 -5.54 5.15
N ASP A 186 7.04 -4.37 5.61
CA ASP A 186 6.78 -3.86 6.94
C ASP A 186 5.28 -3.68 7.20
N VAL A 187 4.57 -3.13 6.20
CA VAL A 187 3.12 -2.95 6.30
C VAL A 187 2.40 -4.29 6.34
N ALA A 188 2.84 -5.29 5.55
CA ALA A 188 2.28 -6.64 5.56
C ALA A 188 2.47 -7.33 6.93
N GLU A 189 3.62 -7.14 7.57
CA GLU A 189 3.88 -7.68 8.90
C GLU A 189 2.98 -7.07 9.98
N VAL A 190 2.78 -5.75 9.94
CA VAL A 190 1.83 -5.07 10.82
C VAL A 190 0.40 -5.59 10.61
N VAL A 191 -0.04 -5.70 9.35
CA VAL A 191 -1.37 -6.25 9.02
C VAL A 191 -1.51 -7.70 9.48
N ALA A 192 -0.46 -8.52 9.31
CA ALA A 192 -0.45 -9.90 9.75
C ALA A 192 -0.55 -10.02 11.30
N ALA A 193 0.12 -9.13 12.04
CA ALA A 193 0.00 -9.06 13.50
C ALA A 193 -1.42 -8.70 13.93
N VAL A 194 -2.03 -7.69 13.30
CA VAL A 194 -3.42 -7.27 13.56
C VAL A 194 -4.41 -8.40 13.25
N LEU A 195 -4.25 -9.08 12.11
CA LEU A 195 -5.16 -10.16 11.73
C LEU A 195 -4.97 -11.43 12.59
N ALA A 196 -3.79 -11.65 13.14
CA ALA A 196 -3.54 -12.78 14.04
C ALA A 196 -4.31 -12.63 15.36
N ASP A 197 -4.35 -11.44 15.95
CA ASP A 197 -5.11 -11.11 17.16
C ASP A 197 -5.76 -9.73 17.03
N PRO A 198 -6.93 -9.61 16.38
CA PRO A 198 -7.52 -8.31 16.08
C PRO A 198 -8.12 -7.59 17.31
N ALA A 199 -8.48 -8.29 18.38
CA ALA A 199 -9.24 -7.72 19.50
C ALA A 199 -8.60 -6.45 20.11
N PRO A 200 -7.27 -6.38 20.37
CA PRO A 200 -6.62 -5.17 20.92
C PRO A 200 -6.58 -3.99 19.95
N HIS A 201 -6.83 -4.24 18.66
CA HIS A 201 -6.64 -3.29 17.57
C HIS A 201 -7.93 -2.70 17.01
N LEU A 202 -9.08 -3.25 17.37
CA LEU A 202 -10.38 -2.79 16.85
C LEU A 202 -10.62 -1.30 17.14
N GLY A 203 -11.08 -0.58 16.12
CA GLY A 203 -11.30 0.87 16.16
C GLY A 203 -10.03 1.70 16.08
N ARG A 204 -8.86 1.09 15.94
CA ARG A 204 -7.58 1.79 15.87
C ARG A 204 -7.21 2.17 14.44
N ILE A 205 -6.44 3.25 14.33
CA ILE A 205 -5.79 3.71 13.11
C ILE A 205 -4.29 3.65 13.33
N TYR A 206 -3.57 3.00 12.42
CA TYR A 206 -2.12 2.89 12.44
C TYR A 206 -1.52 3.66 11.27
N GLU A 207 -0.76 4.71 11.59
CA GLU A 207 0.05 5.44 10.63
C GLU A 207 1.43 4.80 10.55
N LEU A 208 1.83 4.35 9.36
CA LEU A 208 3.06 3.60 9.15
C LEU A 208 3.99 4.37 8.21
N THR A 209 5.21 4.59 8.68
CA THR A 209 6.26 5.29 7.94
C THR A 209 7.54 4.45 7.88
N GLY A 210 8.42 4.78 6.94
CA GLY A 210 9.82 4.40 7.02
C GLY A 210 10.48 5.00 8.27
N PRO A 211 11.75 4.63 8.55
CA PRO A 211 12.41 4.97 9.79
C PRO A 211 12.78 6.46 9.90
N GLN A 212 12.80 7.18 8.78
CA GLN A 212 13.23 8.58 8.73
C GLN A 212 12.41 9.38 7.71
N SER A 213 12.01 10.61 8.10
CA SER A 213 11.49 11.60 7.16
C SER A 213 12.65 12.49 6.67
N GLN A 214 12.89 12.48 5.35
CA GLN A 214 14.02 13.17 4.73
C GLN A 214 13.63 13.76 3.37
N ASP A 215 14.38 14.77 2.94
CA ASP A 215 14.23 15.34 1.61
C ASP A 215 14.81 14.39 0.52
N MET A 216 14.61 14.76 -0.73
CA MET A 216 15.05 13.93 -1.84
C MET A 216 16.57 13.84 -2.00
N ASP A 217 17.32 14.81 -1.48
CA ASP A 217 18.78 14.74 -1.41
C ASP A 217 19.22 13.70 -0.36
N GLY A 218 18.49 13.57 0.75
CA GLY A 218 18.67 12.50 1.73
C GLY A 218 18.40 11.13 1.11
N VAL A 219 17.29 10.98 0.41
CA VAL A 219 16.97 9.75 -0.32
C VAL A 219 18.05 9.41 -1.34
N ALA A 220 18.54 10.39 -2.11
CA ALA A 220 19.59 10.18 -3.09
C ALA A 220 20.93 9.73 -2.46
N ARG A 221 21.26 10.24 -1.26
CA ARG A 221 22.42 9.74 -0.49
C ARG A 221 22.28 8.27 -0.12
N GLU A 222 21.11 7.85 0.36
CA GLU A 222 20.87 6.43 0.68
C GLU A 222 20.95 5.53 -0.57
N PHE A 223 20.51 6.01 -1.75
CA PHE A 223 20.71 5.33 -3.03
C PHE A 223 22.20 5.23 -3.37
N SER A 224 22.95 6.31 -3.17
CA SER A 224 24.39 6.34 -3.46
C SER A 224 25.14 5.33 -2.59
N ASP A 225 24.83 5.29 -1.30
CA ASP A 225 25.41 4.35 -0.35
C ASP A 225 25.09 2.89 -0.71
N ALA A 226 23.82 2.63 -1.09
CA ALA A 226 23.37 1.28 -1.44
C ALA A 226 23.99 0.77 -2.75
N LEU A 227 24.14 1.65 -3.74
CA LEU A 227 24.62 1.30 -5.08
C LEU A 227 26.13 1.47 -5.25
N ASN A 228 26.81 2.01 -4.22
CA ASN A 228 28.24 2.35 -4.25
C ASN A 228 28.63 3.20 -5.48
N ARG A 229 27.80 4.18 -5.81
CA ARG A 229 28.02 5.18 -6.86
C ARG A 229 27.18 6.42 -6.59
N GLU A 230 27.62 7.58 -7.09
CA GLU A 230 26.91 8.83 -6.88
C GLU A 230 25.53 8.81 -7.59
N VAL A 231 24.46 8.98 -6.82
CA VAL A 231 23.10 9.22 -7.30
C VAL A 231 22.63 10.57 -6.79
N THR A 232 22.09 11.40 -7.66
CA THR A 232 21.63 12.75 -7.30
C THR A 232 20.13 12.90 -7.49
N TYR A 233 19.54 13.90 -6.84
CA TYR A 233 18.15 14.29 -7.06
C TYR A 233 18.07 15.41 -8.12
N SER A 234 17.06 15.30 -8.98
CA SER A 234 16.70 16.36 -9.92
C SER A 234 15.19 16.62 -9.82
N ASP A 235 14.86 17.78 -9.29
CA ASP A 235 13.47 18.23 -9.28
C ASP A 235 13.00 18.53 -10.71
N VAL A 236 11.97 17.82 -11.15
CA VAL A 236 11.43 17.99 -12.50
C VAL A 236 10.16 18.85 -12.48
N ASN A 237 9.87 19.50 -13.60
CA ASN A 237 8.64 20.26 -13.74
C ASN A 237 7.43 19.34 -13.62
N PRO A 238 6.44 19.63 -12.73
CA PRO A 238 5.29 18.77 -12.50
C PRO A 238 4.44 18.52 -13.74
N GLU A 239 4.22 19.55 -14.58
CA GLU A 239 3.39 19.47 -15.78
C GLU A 239 4.07 18.60 -16.86
N GLU A 240 5.38 18.75 -17.04
CA GLU A 240 6.16 17.92 -17.97
C GLU A 240 6.20 16.46 -17.51
N TRP A 241 6.33 16.24 -16.20
CA TRP A 241 6.33 14.90 -15.62
C TRP A 241 4.96 14.23 -15.81
N GLU A 242 3.86 14.93 -15.56
CA GLU A 242 2.51 14.42 -15.80
C GLU A 242 2.31 14.06 -17.27
N GLN A 243 2.79 14.88 -18.20
CA GLN A 243 2.72 14.58 -19.64
C GLN A 243 3.53 13.33 -20.01
N LYS A 244 4.70 13.11 -19.38
CA LYS A 244 5.47 11.88 -19.57
C LYS A 244 4.67 10.64 -19.12
N LEU A 245 3.99 10.70 -17.97
CA LEU A 245 3.14 9.60 -17.49
C LEU A 245 1.99 9.29 -18.46
N LYS A 246 1.37 10.30 -19.02
CA LYS A 246 0.32 10.13 -20.06
C LYS A 246 0.87 9.46 -21.32
N LYS A 247 2.06 9.87 -21.77
CA LYS A 247 2.72 9.30 -22.96
C LYS A 247 3.08 7.81 -22.83
N VAL A 248 3.36 7.33 -21.62
CA VAL A 248 3.61 5.89 -21.38
C VAL A 248 2.32 5.08 -21.18
N GLY A 249 1.15 5.68 -21.44
CA GLY A 249 -0.15 4.98 -21.47
C GLY A 249 -0.77 4.73 -20.10
N MET A 250 -0.37 5.47 -19.06
CA MET A 250 -1.05 5.40 -17.76
C MET A 250 -2.46 5.98 -17.88
N SER A 251 -3.41 5.38 -17.15
CA SER A 251 -4.78 5.89 -17.10
C SER A 251 -4.83 7.31 -16.53
N GLU A 252 -5.82 8.10 -16.95
CA GLU A 252 -6.02 9.46 -16.43
C GLU A 252 -6.15 9.50 -14.91
N HIS A 253 -6.89 8.54 -14.33
CA HIS A 253 -7.06 8.43 -12.90
C HIS A 253 -5.73 8.21 -12.15
N LEU A 254 -4.88 7.29 -12.64
CA LEU A 254 -3.56 7.03 -12.05
C LEU A 254 -2.63 8.22 -12.24
N THR A 255 -2.60 8.81 -13.44
CA THR A 255 -1.77 9.98 -13.74
C THR A 255 -2.13 11.17 -12.84
N GLY A 256 -3.42 11.46 -12.69
CA GLY A 256 -3.89 12.53 -11.78
C GLY A 256 -3.57 12.24 -10.31
N HIS A 257 -3.62 10.98 -9.90
CA HIS A 257 -3.19 10.58 -8.55
C HIS A 257 -1.70 10.82 -8.33
N LEU A 258 -0.84 10.40 -9.25
CA LEU A 258 0.61 10.58 -9.16
C LEU A 258 0.99 12.06 -9.21
N ALA A 259 0.36 12.87 -10.07
CA ALA A 259 0.58 14.32 -10.10
C ALA A 259 0.22 14.98 -8.76
N ALA A 260 -0.90 14.56 -8.15
CA ALA A 260 -1.29 15.04 -6.82
C ALA A 260 -0.29 14.63 -5.73
N ILE A 261 0.34 13.45 -5.81
CA ILE A 261 1.41 13.04 -4.90
C ILE A 261 2.59 14.00 -4.99
N GLY A 262 3.02 14.40 -6.20
CA GLY A 262 4.07 15.40 -6.38
C GLY A 262 3.74 16.73 -5.72
N TRP A 263 2.52 17.22 -5.94
CA TRP A 263 2.04 18.44 -5.29
C TRP A 263 2.03 18.32 -3.77
N LEU A 264 1.56 17.20 -3.22
CA LEU A 264 1.49 16.98 -1.77
C LEU A 264 2.87 16.90 -1.12
N HIS A 265 3.88 16.33 -1.81
CA HIS A 265 5.26 16.38 -1.33
C HIS A 265 5.76 17.82 -1.23
N ARG A 266 5.56 18.64 -2.27
CA ARG A 266 5.92 20.09 -2.25
C ARG A 266 5.20 20.84 -1.13
N ALA A 267 3.99 20.44 -0.79
CA ALA A 267 3.20 21.01 0.30
C ALA A 267 3.56 20.46 1.69
N GLY A 268 4.57 19.59 1.80
CA GLY A 268 5.03 19.01 3.08
C GLY A 268 4.09 17.95 3.68
N ARG A 269 3.10 17.47 2.94
CA ARG A 269 2.09 16.52 3.45
C ARG A 269 2.64 15.12 3.72
N TYR A 270 3.85 14.82 3.26
CA TYR A 270 4.56 13.56 3.49
C TYR A 270 5.68 13.67 4.54
N ASP A 271 5.90 14.88 5.12
CA ASP A 271 6.88 15.08 6.20
C ASP A 271 6.33 14.52 7.53
N ARG A 272 6.38 13.22 7.67
CA ARG A 272 5.85 12.48 8.80
C ARG A 272 6.78 11.36 9.23
N GLN A 273 6.81 11.10 10.53
CA GLN A 273 7.56 9.99 11.10
C GLN A 273 6.79 9.40 12.27
N THR A 274 6.62 8.08 12.26
CA THR A 274 6.00 7.31 13.34
C THR A 274 6.85 6.10 13.66
N ASP A 275 6.65 5.53 14.84
CA ASP A 275 7.25 4.27 15.29
C ASP A 275 6.29 3.08 15.12
N GLY A 276 5.23 3.24 14.33
CA GLY A 276 4.16 2.26 14.18
C GLY A 276 4.64 0.87 13.75
N VAL A 277 5.57 0.80 12.80
CA VAL A 277 6.17 -0.48 12.38
C VAL A 277 6.88 -1.14 13.56
N GLN A 278 7.82 -0.42 14.20
CA GLN A 278 8.61 -0.96 15.30
C GLN A 278 7.74 -1.43 16.47
N ARG A 279 6.72 -0.67 16.85
CA ARG A 279 5.82 -1.06 17.94
C ARG A 279 5.02 -2.32 17.64
N MET A 280 4.67 -2.54 16.38
CA MET A 280 3.84 -3.67 15.97
C MET A 280 4.62 -4.92 15.62
N THR A 281 5.85 -4.78 15.11
CA THR A 281 6.67 -5.89 14.61
C THR A 281 7.85 -6.25 15.56
N GLY A 282 8.27 -5.30 16.40
CA GLY A 282 9.44 -5.45 17.27
C GLY A 282 10.78 -5.09 16.63
N HIS A 283 10.79 -4.71 15.34
CA HIS A 283 12.00 -4.25 14.64
C HIS A 283 11.74 -2.90 13.94
N PRO A 284 12.78 -2.10 13.65
CA PRO A 284 12.63 -0.85 12.93
C PRO A 284 12.13 -1.10 11.50
N ALA A 285 11.45 -0.10 10.93
CA ALA A 285 11.06 -0.12 9.53
C ALA A 285 12.28 -0.15 8.62
N MET A 286 12.17 -0.80 7.45
CA MET A 286 13.22 -0.90 6.44
C MET A 286 13.61 0.49 5.91
N SER A 287 14.90 0.82 5.93
CA SER A 287 15.42 2.06 5.36
C SER A 287 15.42 2.02 3.83
N VAL A 288 15.53 3.19 3.22
CA VAL A 288 15.70 3.32 1.76
C VAL A 288 16.96 2.58 1.30
N ARG A 289 18.05 2.73 2.04
CA ARG A 289 19.34 2.06 1.74
C ARG A 289 19.20 0.54 1.74
N GLU A 290 18.56 -0.03 2.76
CA GLU A 290 18.34 -1.49 2.82
C GLU A 290 17.48 -1.97 1.66
N PHE A 291 16.38 -1.28 1.37
CA PHE A 291 15.52 -1.62 0.24
C PHE A 291 16.28 -1.57 -1.10
N VAL A 292 17.01 -0.48 -1.36
CA VAL A 292 17.78 -0.33 -2.61
C VAL A 292 18.87 -1.38 -2.72
N SER A 293 19.52 -1.75 -1.61
CA SER A 293 20.53 -2.83 -1.61
C SER A 293 19.92 -4.18 -1.99
N LEU A 294 18.72 -4.51 -1.46
CA LEU A 294 17.99 -5.74 -1.79
C LEU A 294 17.54 -5.79 -3.26
N HIS A 295 17.31 -4.63 -3.88
CA HIS A 295 16.78 -4.48 -5.24
C HIS A 295 17.78 -3.84 -6.19
N ALA A 296 19.10 -3.93 -5.89
CA ALA A 296 20.14 -3.21 -6.63
C ALA A 296 20.09 -3.42 -8.15
N GLU A 297 19.75 -4.62 -8.61
CA GLU A 297 19.62 -4.94 -10.05
C GLU A 297 18.57 -4.08 -10.76
N GLU A 298 17.49 -3.71 -10.08
CA GLU A 298 16.43 -2.85 -10.63
C GLU A 298 16.94 -1.43 -10.91
N PHE A 299 18.02 -1.02 -10.24
CA PHE A 299 18.64 0.29 -10.37
C PHE A 299 19.96 0.23 -11.16
N GLY A 300 20.29 -0.90 -11.80
CA GLY A 300 21.54 -1.08 -12.55
C GLY A 300 22.78 -1.31 -11.69
N GLY A 301 22.58 -1.69 -10.42
CA GLY A 301 23.62 -2.17 -9.52
C GLY A 301 23.86 -3.68 -9.67
N ARG A 302 24.90 -4.20 -9.00
CA ARG A 302 25.13 -5.64 -8.86
C ARG A 302 24.63 -6.07 -7.48
N ARG A 303 24.06 -7.27 -7.38
CA ARG A 303 23.82 -7.87 -6.05
C ARG A 303 25.16 -8.05 -5.35
N SER A 304 25.28 -7.53 -4.14
CA SER A 304 26.40 -7.78 -3.24
C SER A 304 26.39 -9.21 -2.71
#